data_5ce18b46217a51f949faa683400188d2
#
_entry.id   5ce18b46217a51f949faa683400188d2
#
_cell.length_a   1.000
_cell.length_b   1.000
_cell.length_c   1.000
_cell.angle_alpha   90.00
_cell.angle_beta   90.00
_cell.angle_gamma   90.00
#
_symmetry.space_group_name_H-M   'P 1'
#
loop_
_entity.id
_entity.type
_entity.pdbx_description
1 polymer ?
#
loop_
_entity_poly.entity_id
_entity_poly.type
_entity_poly.pdbx_seq_one_letter_code
_entity_poly.pdbx_strand_id
1 'polypeptide(L)'
;VKIALLGLGTVGSGVLNIIKKNNGKIEQTSGQTIVVKKVLVRNLQKYQEFAEKVSLTTDFNEILSDPEIKIVTEVMGSLHPAKEYISGALSAGKNVVTANKDLMAVFGSELIKLAQDNHCDLMYDASVAGGIPILCTLSDSYVGDHILEIQGILNGTTNYILSQMDEKGLSYAAALKRAQELGFAEADPTNDVTGKDAAYKMILLCQFAFGVHIKLSDFSVQGINHLQGFDLQQAKKLGYTIKLIGIAKKIADQLFIEDAPCLLSNDALMSNIKMKLCFANCK
;
A
#
# COMPACT_ATOMS: atom_id res chain seq x y z
N VAL A 1 -25.05 5.62 -2.08
CA VAL A 1 -24.53 4.40 -1.44
C VAL A 1 -24.17 4.70 0.00
N LYS A 2 -24.62 3.85 0.96
CA LYS A 2 -24.25 3.95 2.36
C LYS A 2 -23.06 3.03 2.63
N ILE A 3 -22.02 3.55 3.28
CA ILE A 3 -20.80 2.82 3.62
C ILE A 3 -20.52 2.83 5.11
N ALA A 4 -19.76 1.87 5.61
CA ALA A 4 -19.12 1.92 6.92
C ALA A 4 -17.63 2.12 6.79
N LEU A 5 -17.03 2.76 7.79
CA LEU A 5 -15.60 2.99 7.87
C LEU A 5 -15.05 2.29 9.13
N LEU A 6 -14.05 1.43 8.97
CA LEU A 6 -13.36 0.77 10.06
C LEU A 6 -12.03 1.48 10.32
N GLY A 7 -11.99 2.23 11.41
CA GLY A 7 -10.85 3.08 11.79
C GLY A 7 -11.04 4.55 11.43
N LEU A 8 -10.67 5.43 12.35
CA LEU A 8 -10.78 6.90 12.21
C LEU A 8 -9.43 7.58 12.54
N GLY A 9 -8.33 6.94 12.15
CA GLY A 9 -7.00 7.53 12.19
C GLY A 9 -6.78 8.52 11.03
N THR A 10 -5.52 8.77 10.69
CA THR A 10 -5.14 9.69 9.60
C THR A 10 -5.84 9.34 8.28
N VAL A 11 -5.83 8.07 7.88
CA VAL A 11 -6.46 7.63 6.62
C VAL A 11 -7.98 7.74 6.71
N GLY A 12 -8.59 7.23 7.80
CA GLY A 12 -10.05 7.26 7.96
C GLY A 12 -10.64 8.67 8.01
N SER A 13 -10.01 9.60 8.73
CA SER A 13 -10.44 11.01 8.73
C SER A 13 -10.22 11.66 7.35
N GLY A 14 -9.17 11.25 6.63
CA GLY A 14 -8.95 11.63 5.23
C GLY A 14 -10.10 11.20 4.32
N VAL A 15 -10.56 9.95 4.44
CA VAL A 15 -11.71 9.41 3.68
C VAL A 15 -12.97 10.23 3.95
N LEU A 16 -13.29 10.49 5.23
CA LEU A 16 -14.44 11.35 5.60
C LEU A 16 -14.36 12.73 4.95
N ASN A 17 -13.18 13.35 5.00
CA ASN A 17 -12.98 14.69 4.45
C ASN A 17 -13.11 14.70 2.91
N ILE A 18 -12.59 13.69 2.23
CA ILE A 18 -12.67 13.56 0.77
C ILE A 18 -14.14 13.39 0.34
N ILE A 19 -14.87 12.48 0.97
CA ILE A 19 -16.28 12.24 0.68
C ILE A 19 -17.08 13.54 0.91
N LYS A 20 -16.87 14.21 2.06
CA LYS A 20 -17.57 15.45 2.36
C LYS A 20 -17.31 16.57 1.33
N LYS A 21 -16.04 16.73 0.90
CA LYS A 21 -15.64 17.80 -0.02
C LYS A 21 -16.01 17.52 -1.48
N ASN A 22 -15.99 16.26 -1.87
CA ASN A 22 -16.06 15.87 -3.28
C ASN A 22 -17.33 15.09 -3.64
N ASN A 23 -18.33 15.00 -2.73
CA ASN A 23 -19.54 14.18 -2.98
C ASN A 23 -20.26 14.59 -4.25
N GLY A 24 -20.37 15.88 -4.54
CA GLY A 24 -20.96 16.37 -5.80
C GLY A 24 -20.20 15.90 -7.06
N LYS A 25 -18.86 15.91 -7.02
CA LYS A 25 -18.05 15.34 -8.12
C LYS A 25 -18.22 13.84 -8.25
N ILE A 26 -18.27 13.14 -7.11
CA ILE A 26 -18.48 11.68 -7.06
C ILE A 26 -19.84 11.37 -7.68
N GLU A 27 -20.90 12.10 -7.30
CA GLU A 27 -22.23 11.93 -7.86
C GLU A 27 -22.28 12.15 -9.37
N GLN A 28 -21.64 13.23 -9.85
CA GLN A 28 -21.55 13.53 -11.29
C GLN A 28 -20.85 12.41 -12.06
N THR A 29 -19.85 11.77 -11.48
CA THR A 29 -19.03 10.77 -12.15
C THR A 29 -19.62 9.37 -12.06
N SER A 30 -20.17 8.98 -10.88
CA SER A 30 -20.66 7.65 -10.60
C SER A 30 -22.21 7.51 -10.66
N GLY A 31 -22.92 8.63 -10.77
CA GLY A 31 -24.38 8.68 -10.66
C GLY A 31 -24.92 8.46 -9.25
N GLN A 32 -24.07 8.41 -8.22
CA GLN A 32 -24.47 8.09 -6.85
C GLN A 32 -23.72 8.92 -5.82
N THR A 33 -24.44 9.37 -4.78
CA THR A 33 -23.81 9.98 -3.59
C THR A 33 -23.27 8.91 -2.65
N ILE A 34 -22.18 9.18 -1.95
CA ILE A 34 -21.63 8.33 -0.90
C ILE A 34 -21.91 8.94 0.47
N VAL A 35 -22.46 8.14 1.37
CA VAL A 35 -22.74 8.53 2.76
C VAL A 35 -22.06 7.58 3.71
N VAL A 36 -21.16 8.09 4.55
CA VAL A 36 -20.60 7.31 5.66
C VAL A 36 -21.67 7.22 6.74
N LYS A 37 -22.34 6.07 6.85
CA LYS A 37 -23.44 5.86 7.79
C LYS A 37 -22.92 5.55 9.19
N LYS A 38 -21.84 4.77 9.29
CA LYS A 38 -21.29 4.32 10.57
C LYS A 38 -19.78 4.21 10.55
N VAL A 39 -19.13 4.55 11.65
CA VAL A 39 -17.67 4.41 11.80
C VAL A 39 -17.36 3.56 13.04
N LEU A 40 -16.61 2.49 12.83
CA LEU A 40 -16.10 1.64 13.90
C LEU A 40 -14.83 2.26 14.49
N VAL A 41 -14.82 2.48 15.80
CA VAL A 41 -13.67 2.97 16.57
C VAL A 41 -13.46 2.16 17.84
N ARG A 42 -12.24 2.13 18.37
CA ARG A 42 -11.93 1.42 19.63
C ARG A 42 -12.38 2.23 20.86
N ASN A 43 -12.39 3.56 20.76
CA ASN A 43 -12.70 4.47 21.87
C ASN A 43 -13.54 5.63 21.37
N LEU A 44 -14.80 5.66 21.77
CA LEU A 44 -15.75 6.70 21.37
C LEU A 44 -15.34 8.09 21.87
N GLN A 45 -14.79 8.18 23.09
CA GLN A 45 -14.42 9.47 23.68
C GLN A 45 -13.32 10.17 22.88
N LYS A 46 -12.36 9.40 22.33
CA LYS A 46 -11.27 9.96 21.52
C LYS A 46 -11.75 10.66 20.25
N TYR A 47 -12.92 10.27 19.74
CA TYR A 47 -13.44 10.75 18.45
C TYR A 47 -14.78 11.50 18.61
N GLN A 48 -15.06 12.03 19.79
CA GLN A 48 -16.32 12.69 20.13
C GLN A 48 -16.61 13.90 19.21
N GLU A 49 -15.58 14.58 18.72
CA GLU A 49 -15.72 15.69 17.75
C GLU A 49 -16.31 15.27 16.38
N PHE A 50 -16.28 13.97 16.07
CA PHE A 50 -16.89 13.43 14.87
C PHE A 50 -18.32 12.94 15.07
N ALA A 51 -18.78 12.79 16.32
CA ALA A 51 -20.10 12.21 16.65
C ALA A 51 -21.27 13.04 16.11
N GLU A 52 -21.09 14.35 15.95
CA GLU A 52 -22.10 15.22 15.32
C GLU A 52 -22.20 15.03 13.80
N LYS A 53 -21.17 14.44 13.18
CA LYS A 53 -21.04 14.33 11.72
C LYS A 53 -21.32 12.93 11.20
N VAL A 54 -21.11 11.91 12.04
CA VAL A 54 -21.25 10.49 11.67
C VAL A 54 -21.54 9.64 12.90
N SER A 55 -22.33 8.58 12.76
CA SER A 55 -22.60 7.64 13.84
C SER A 55 -21.34 6.81 14.16
N LEU A 56 -20.88 6.88 15.42
CA LEU A 56 -19.73 6.10 15.91
C LEU A 56 -20.24 4.85 16.63
N THR A 57 -19.53 3.73 16.48
CA THR A 57 -19.77 2.49 17.21
C THR A 57 -18.46 1.81 17.60
N THR A 58 -18.51 0.99 18.65
CA THR A 58 -17.44 0.03 19.02
C THR A 58 -17.85 -1.41 18.71
N ASP A 59 -19.07 -1.64 18.27
CA ASP A 59 -19.60 -2.96 17.93
C ASP A 59 -19.68 -3.14 16.40
N PHE A 60 -18.89 -4.06 15.88
CA PHE A 60 -18.88 -4.39 14.46
C PHE A 60 -20.19 -5.05 14.00
N ASN A 61 -20.92 -5.76 14.89
CA ASN A 61 -22.19 -6.38 14.54
C ASN A 61 -23.24 -5.38 14.11
N GLU A 62 -23.20 -4.14 14.62
CA GLU A 62 -24.08 -3.08 14.16
C GLU A 62 -23.85 -2.69 12.70
N ILE A 63 -22.64 -2.92 12.17
CA ILE A 63 -22.30 -2.72 10.76
C ILE A 63 -22.73 -3.93 9.93
N LEU A 64 -22.48 -5.13 10.43
CA LEU A 64 -22.83 -6.37 9.72
C LEU A 64 -24.32 -6.52 9.52
N SER A 65 -25.11 -6.26 10.57
CA SER A 65 -26.56 -6.43 10.56
C SER A 65 -27.32 -5.32 9.83
N ASP A 66 -26.66 -4.21 9.49
CA ASP A 66 -27.30 -3.08 8.81
C ASP A 66 -27.44 -3.34 7.30
N PRO A 67 -28.62 -3.59 6.76
CA PRO A 67 -28.82 -3.92 5.34
C PRO A 67 -28.59 -2.74 4.40
N GLU A 68 -28.58 -1.49 4.92
CA GLU A 68 -28.34 -0.31 4.12
C GLU A 68 -26.84 -0.08 3.85
N ILE A 69 -25.94 -0.63 4.69
CA ILE A 69 -24.50 -0.55 4.49
C ILE A 69 -24.12 -1.57 3.41
N LYS A 70 -23.68 -1.06 2.26
CA LYS A 70 -23.31 -1.88 1.09
C LYS A 70 -21.80 -2.09 0.95
N ILE A 71 -21.00 -1.17 1.49
CA ILE A 71 -19.55 -1.19 1.38
C ILE A 71 -18.94 -0.97 2.77
N VAL A 72 -17.94 -1.77 3.10
CA VAL A 72 -17.12 -1.60 4.31
C VAL A 72 -15.73 -1.16 3.87
N THR A 73 -15.29 -0.01 4.36
CA THR A 73 -13.94 0.53 4.09
C THR A 73 -13.06 0.29 5.31
N GLU A 74 -12.04 -0.57 5.19
CA GLU A 74 -11.08 -0.91 6.24
C GLU A 74 -9.79 -0.10 6.08
N VAL A 75 -9.46 0.67 7.11
CA VAL A 75 -8.25 1.52 7.19
C VAL A 75 -7.65 1.49 8.61
N MET A 76 -7.66 0.31 9.24
CA MET A 76 -7.18 0.12 10.63
C MET A 76 -5.68 -0.16 10.70
N GLY A 77 -5.08 -0.74 9.64
CA GLY A 77 -3.65 -0.96 9.50
C GLY A 77 -3.07 -2.12 10.32
N SER A 78 -3.90 -3.01 10.88
CA SER A 78 -3.46 -4.22 11.61
C SER A 78 -3.89 -5.49 10.87
N LEU A 79 -3.22 -6.62 11.13
CA LEU A 79 -3.67 -7.92 10.60
C LEU A 79 -4.96 -8.38 11.29
N HIS A 80 -4.97 -8.29 12.61
CA HIS A 80 -6.11 -8.63 13.48
C HIS A 80 -6.52 -7.38 14.28
N PRO A 81 -7.80 -7.10 14.42
CA PRO A 81 -8.99 -7.83 13.95
C PRO A 81 -9.43 -7.50 12.51
N ALA A 82 -8.59 -6.85 11.68
CA ALA A 82 -8.99 -6.45 10.33
C ALA A 82 -9.39 -7.65 9.45
N LYS A 83 -8.65 -8.79 9.55
CA LYS A 83 -8.99 -10.02 8.84
C LYS A 83 -10.40 -10.50 9.16
N GLU A 84 -10.74 -10.57 10.45
CA GLU A 84 -12.04 -11.03 10.93
C GLU A 84 -13.17 -10.11 10.45
N TYR A 85 -12.94 -8.81 10.49
CA TYR A 85 -13.93 -7.83 10.05
C TYR A 85 -14.16 -7.87 8.54
N ILE A 86 -13.10 -7.96 7.75
CA ILE A 86 -13.23 -8.10 6.29
C ILE A 86 -13.93 -9.42 5.96
N SER A 87 -13.51 -10.53 6.56
CA SER A 87 -14.15 -11.83 6.34
C SER A 87 -15.63 -11.80 6.72
N GLY A 88 -15.97 -11.20 7.87
CA GLY A 88 -17.36 -11.03 8.29
C GLY A 88 -18.18 -10.18 7.32
N ALA A 89 -17.62 -9.07 6.83
CA ALA A 89 -18.30 -8.19 5.87
C ALA A 89 -18.57 -8.91 4.54
N LEU A 90 -17.58 -9.61 3.98
CA LEU A 90 -17.72 -10.38 2.74
C LEU A 90 -18.74 -11.51 2.90
N SER A 91 -18.70 -12.26 4.02
CA SER A 91 -19.68 -13.31 4.31
C SER A 91 -21.11 -12.77 4.51
N ALA A 92 -21.25 -11.50 4.90
CA ALA A 92 -22.55 -10.83 5.01
C ALA A 92 -23.00 -10.18 3.68
N GLY A 93 -22.34 -10.46 2.55
CA GLY A 93 -22.68 -9.92 1.24
C GLY A 93 -22.37 -8.42 1.09
N LYS A 94 -21.36 -7.89 1.82
CA LYS A 94 -20.95 -6.51 1.71
C LYS A 94 -19.63 -6.40 0.96
N ASN A 95 -19.55 -5.49 0.01
CA ASN A 95 -18.30 -5.17 -0.68
C ASN A 95 -17.30 -4.55 0.29
N VAL A 96 -16.01 -4.77 0.04
CA VAL A 96 -14.94 -4.27 0.90
C VAL A 96 -13.92 -3.46 0.11
N VAL A 97 -13.50 -2.35 0.71
CA VAL A 97 -12.34 -1.56 0.25
C VAL A 97 -11.32 -1.53 1.39
N THR A 98 -10.08 -1.92 1.14
CA THR A 98 -9.02 -1.87 2.15
C THR A 98 -7.76 -1.19 1.63
N ALA A 99 -7.04 -0.50 2.52
CA ALA A 99 -5.71 0.04 2.26
C ALA A 99 -4.61 -0.78 2.97
N ASN A 100 -4.95 -1.94 3.52
CA ASN A 100 -4.10 -2.75 4.38
C ASN A 100 -3.25 -3.72 3.56
N LYS A 101 -2.08 -3.23 3.11
CA LYS A 101 -1.17 -4.03 2.28
C LYS A 101 -0.68 -5.30 2.98
N ASP A 102 -0.37 -5.19 4.29
CA ASP A 102 0.17 -6.31 5.05
C ASP A 102 -0.85 -7.45 5.13
N LEU A 103 -2.10 -7.10 5.37
CA LEU A 103 -3.22 -8.04 5.39
C LEU A 103 -3.42 -8.68 4.02
N MET A 104 -3.42 -7.89 2.95
CA MET A 104 -3.61 -8.42 1.59
C MET A 104 -2.42 -9.27 1.13
N ALA A 105 -1.18 -8.94 1.53
CA ALA A 105 -0.01 -9.76 1.23
C ALA A 105 -0.04 -11.12 1.96
N VAL A 106 -0.59 -11.17 3.18
CA VAL A 106 -0.62 -12.39 4.00
C VAL A 106 -1.87 -13.23 3.76
N PHE A 107 -3.05 -12.60 3.69
CA PHE A 107 -4.35 -13.27 3.62
C PHE A 107 -5.11 -12.98 2.32
N GLY A 108 -4.51 -12.28 1.35
CA GLY A 108 -5.19 -11.83 0.15
C GLY A 108 -5.86 -12.95 -0.62
N SER A 109 -5.17 -14.08 -0.84
CA SER A 109 -5.74 -15.24 -1.55
C SER A 109 -7.00 -15.80 -0.89
N GLU A 110 -7.00 -15.90 0.44
CA GLU A 110 -8.16 -16.36 1.22
C GLU A 110 -9.33 -15.36 1.10
N LEU A 111 -9.03 -14.07 1.27
CA LEU A 111 -10.05 -13.02 1.23
C LEU A 111 -10.64 -12.81 -0.16
N ILE A 112 -9.83 -12.92 -1.21
CA ILE A 112 -10.30 -12.85 -2.61
C ILE A 112 -11.23 -14.02 -2.92
N LYS A 113 -10.82 -15.23 -2.51
CA LYS A 113 -11.69 -16.41 -2.67
C LYS A 113 -13.02 -16.23 -1.92
N LEU A 114 -12.97 -15.74 -0.68
CA LEU A 114 -14.17 -15.47 0.12
C LEU A 114 -15.08 -14.42 -0.54
N ALA A 115 -14.50 -13.37 -1.14
CA ALA A 115 -15.24 -12.36 -1.88
C ALA A 115 -15.96 -12.99 -3.10
N GLN A 116 -15.24 -13.79 -3.89
CA GLN A 116 -15.80 -14.49 -5.05
C GLN A 116 -16.93 -15.44 -4.65
N ASP A 117 -16.72 -16.25 -3.61
CA ASP A 117 -17.71 -17.22 -3.10
C ASP A 117 -19.02 -16.52 -2.62
N ASN A 118 -18.94 -15.26 -2.19
CA ASN A 118 -20.07 -14.44 -1.74
C ASN A 118 -20.54 -13.38 -2.75
N HIS A 119 -20.03 -13.40 -3.98
CA HIS A 119 -20.36 -12.43 -5.04
C HIS A 119 -20.15 -10.98 -4.61
N CYS A 120 -19.07 -10.72 -3.87
CA CYS A 120 -18.68 -9.41 -3.38
C CYS A 120 -17.40 -8.93 -4.07
N ASP A 121 -17.27 -7.61 -4.19
CA ASP A 121 -16.02 -6.98 -4.60
C ASP A 121 -15.09 -6.75 -3.40
N LEU A 122 -13.80 -7.05 -3.57
CA LEU A 122 -12.73 -6.70 -2.64
C LEU A 122 -11.71 -5.83 -3.38
N MET A 123 -11.72 -4.53 -3.06
CA MET A 123 -10.85 -3.53 -3.68
C MET A 123 -9.73 -3.12 -2.74
N TYR A 124 -8.48 -3.08 -3.24
CA TYR A 124 -7.30 -2.77 -2.41
C TYR A 124 -6.21 -1.98 -3.15
N ASP A 125 -6.60 -1.16 -4.13
CA ASP A 125 -5.67 -0.32 -4.90
C ASP A 125 -4.82 0.61 -4.01
N ALA A 126 -5.40 1.16 -2.95
CA ALA A 126 -4.69 2.01 -1.99
C ALA A 126 -3.61 1.28 -1.15
N SER A 127 -3.52 -0.04 -1.24
CA SER A 127 -2.49 -0.85 -0.57
C SER A 127 -1.11 -0.69 -1.19
N VAL A 128 -1.01 -0.30 -2.47
CA VAL A 128 0.25 -0.13 -3.21
C VAL A 128 0.32 1.27 -3.79
N ALA A 129 1.49 1.91 -3.69
CA ALA A 129 1.82 3.18 -4.33
C ALA A 129 0.79 4.30 -4.10
N GLY A 130 0.29 4.48 -2.87
CA GLY A 130 -0.78 5.40 -2.49
C GLY A 130 -0.82 6.70 -3.27
N GLY A 131 -1.95 6.99 -3.92
CA GLY A 131 -2.14 8.12 -4.84
C GLY A 131 -1.80 7.84 -6.31
N ILE A 132 -1.23 6.66 -6.62
CA ILE A 132 -0.97 6.18 -8.00
C ILE A 132 -1.84 4.92 -8.19
N PRO A 133 -2.83 4.92 -9.10
CA PRO A 133 -3.78 3.80 -9.26
C PRO A 133 -3.12 2.65 -10.06
N ILE A 134 -2.04 2.08 -9.55
CA ILE A 134 -1.25 1.07 -10.28
C ILE A 134 -1.97 -0.27 -10.38
N LEU A 135 -2.63 -0.72 -9.32
CA LEU A 135 -3.32 -2.01 -9.34
C LEU A 135 -4.53 -1.96 -10.24
N CYS A 136 -5.35 -0.89 -10.17
CA CYS A 136 -6.45 -0.67 -11.12
C CYS A 136 -5.95 -0.55 -12.56
N THR A 137 -4.81 0.11 -12.78
CA THR A 137 -4.23 0.22 -14.13
C THR A 137 -3.83 -1.16 -14.66
N LEU A 138 -3.21 -2.00 -13.82
CA LEU A 138 -2.84 -3.36 -14.21
C LEU A 138 -4.06 -4.23 -14.50
N SER A 139 -5.13 -4.13 -13.69
CA SER A 139 -6.33 -4.94 -13.84
C SER A 139 -7.22 -4.51 -15.00
N ASP A 140 -7.32 -3.21 -15.27
CA ASP A 140 -8.32 -2.67 -16.19
C ASP A 140 -7.71 -2.29 -17.55
N SER A 141 -6.55 -1.60 -17.54
CA SER A 141 -5.93 -1.10 -18.76
C SER A 141 -5.00 -2.10 -19.44
N TYR A 142 -4.33 -2.95 -18.66
CA TYR A 142 -3.38 -3.94 -19.17
C TYR A 142 -3.92 -5.38 -19.16
N VAL A 143 -5.22 -5.57 -18.99
CA VAL A 143 -5.85 -6.90 -18.96
C VAL A 143 -5.63 -7.71 -20.23
N GLY A 144 -5.46 -7.05 -21.37
CA GLY A 144 -5.17 -7.68 -22.67
C GLY A 144 -3.69 -7.83 -23.00
N ASP A 145 -2.80 -7.31 -22.16
CA ASP A 145 -1.37 -7.29 -22.42
C ASP A 145 -0.63 -8.41 -21.67
N HIS A 146 0.54 -8.75 -22.18
CA HIS A 146 1.47 -9.66 -21.52
C HIS A 146 2.55 -8.85 -20.81
N ILE A 147 2.39 -8.65 -19.50
CA ILE A 147 3.41 -7.98 -18.70
C ILE A 147 4.62 -8.89 -18.55
N LEU A 148 5.78 -8.40 -18.97
CA LEU A 148 7.03 -9.13 -18.92
C LEU A 148 7.87 -8.76 -17.71
N GLU A 149 7.76 -7.50 -17.25
CA GLU A 149 8.60 -6.99 -16.19
C GLU A 149 7.91 -5.84 -15.43
N ILE A 150 8.05 -5.85 -14.12
CA ILE A 150 7.74 -4.72 -13.23
C ILE A 150 9.02 -4.35 -12.47
N GLN A 151 9.32 -3.08 -12.42
CA GLN A 151 10.38 -2.53 -11.58
C GLN A 151 9.88 -1.27 -10.88
N GLY A 152 10.31 -1.06 -9.63
CA GLY A 152 9.91 0.15 -8.93
C GLY A 152 10.66 0.44 -7.64
N ILE A 153 10.70 1.72 -7.29
CA ILE A 153 11.06 2.19 -5.95
C ILE A 153 9.78 2.17 -5.13
N LEU A 154 9.57 1.09 -4.37
CA LEU A 154 8.30 0.81 -3.70
C LEU A 154 8.22 1.39 -2.28
N ASN A 155 9.34 1.86 -1.72
CA ASN A 155 9.38 2.43 -0.38
C ASN A 155 9.99 3.84 -0.38
N GLY A 156 9.21 4.82 0.08
CA GLY A 156 9.63 6.24 0.11
C GLY A 156 10.66 6.55 1.20
N THR A 157 10.56 5.88 2.34
CA THR A 157 11.46 6.06 3.49
C THR A 157 12.89 5.67 3.13
N THR A 158 13.07 4.48 2.57
CA THR A 158 14.39 3.98 2.12
C THR A 158 14.96 4.83 0.99
N ASN A 159 14.13 5.25 0.05
CA ASN A 159 14.57 6.13 -1.03
C ASN A 159 15.05 7.49 -0.49
N TYR A 160 14.35 8.06 0.50
CA TYR A 160 14.79 9.29 1.16
C TYR A 160 16.13 9.09 1.87
N ILE A 161 16.27 8.00 2.67
CA ILE A 161 17.51 7.71 3.41
C ILE A 161 18.69 7.59 2.44
N LEU A 162 18.58 6.75 1.40
CA LEU A 162 19.63 6.57 0.40
C LEU A 162 19.97 7.87 -0.33
N SER A 163 18.98 8.70 -0.65
CA SER A 163 19.23 10.00 -1.28
C SER A 163 19.99 10.97 -0.36
N GLN A 164 19.71 10.98 0.95
CA GLN A 164 20.47 11.80 1.90
C GLN A 164 21.90 11.30 2.08
N MET A 165 22.14 9.99 2.08
CA MET A 165 23.46 9.38 2.14
C MET A 165 24.27 9.73 0.88
N ASP A 166 23.68 9.64 -0.32
CA ASP A 166 24.34 9.91 -1.59
C ASP A 166 24.64 11.41 -1.80
N GLU A 167 23.65 12.27 -1.57
CA GLU A 167 23.77 13.71 -1.86
C GLU A 167 24.55 14.49 -0.82
N LYS A 168 24.35 14.16 0.47
CA LYS A 168 24.90 14.91 1.60
C LYS A 168 26.03 14.17 2.31
N GLY A 169 26.35 12.95 1.89
CA GLY A 169 27.36 12.13 2.53
C GLY A 169 27.02 11.75 3.98
N LEU A 170 25.72 11.73 4.34
CA LEU A 170 25.31 11.37 5.69
C LEU A 170 25.58 9.88 5.93
N SER A 171 25.91 9.53 7.17
CA SER A 171 25.85 8.13 7.59
C SER A 171 24.43 7.62 7.58
N TYR A 172 24.23 6.30 7.46
CA TYR A 172 22.92 5.67 7.54
C TYR A 172 22.12 6.11 8.79
N ALA A 173 22.78 6.09 9.98
CA ALA A 173 22.14 6.49 11.23
C ALA A 173 21.69 7.97 11.22
N ALA A 174 22.51 8.88 10.66
CA ALA A 174 22.15 10.28 10.56
C ALA A 174 21.01 10.53 9.57
N ALA A 175 21.00 9.82 8.43
CA ALA A 175 19.95 9.90 7.42
C ALA A 175 18.62 9.35 7.95
N LEU A 176 18.64 8.22 8.66
CA LEU A 176 17.47 7.64 9.31
C LEU A 176 16.88 8.58 10.37
N LYS A 177 17.72 9.12 11.27
CA LYS A 177 17.27 10.07 12.28
C LYS A 177 16.59 11.28 11.63
N ARG A 178 17.17 11.82 10.57
CA ARG A 178 16.58 12.93 9.82
C ARG A 178 15.24 12.55 9.15
N ALA A 179 15.13 11.32 8.64
CA ALA A 179 13.87 10.81 8.11
C ALA A 179 12.77 10.76 9.18
N GLN A 180 13.11 10.35 10.40
CA GLN A 180 12.20 10.33 11.54
C GLN A 180 11.78 11.75 11.97
N GLU A 181 12.70 12.67 12.10
CA GLU A 181 12.44 14.07 12.45
C GLU A 181 11.50 14.77 11.46
N LEU A 182 11.58 14.41 10.18
CA LEU A 182 10.73 14.95 9.11
C LEU A 182 9.43 14.16 8.87
N GLY A 183 9.20 13.08 9.62
CA GLY A 183 8.02 12.25 9.50
C GLY A 183 8.01 11.34 8.26
N PHE A 184 9.16 11.11 7.61
CA PHE A 184 9.30 10.12 6.53
C PHE A 184 9.46 8.70 7.06
N ALA A 185 10.00 8.54 8.27
CA ALA A 185 10.12 7.29 8.98
C ALA A 185 9.37 7.35 10.31
N GLU A 186 8.74 6.24 10.69
CA GLU A 186 8.14 6.07 12.02
C GLU A 186 9.21 5.82 13.08
N ALA A 187 8.81 5.80 14.35
CA ALA A 187 9.73 5.51 15.48
C ALA A 187 10.36 4.11 15.34
N ASP A 188 9.58 3.12 14.88
CA ASP A 188 10.08 1.81 14.47
C ASP A 188 10.05 1.68 12.94
N PRO A 189 11.17 1.92 12.25
CA PRO A 189 11.25 1.86 10.79
C PRO A 189 11.61 0.47 10.26
N THR A 190 11.58 -0.57 11.08
CA THR A 190 12.10 -1.90 10.76
C THR A 190 11.51 -2.44 9.45
N ASN A 191 10.21 -2.36 9.24
CA ASN A 191 9.57 -2.85 8.01
C ASN A 191 10.07 -2.13 6.76
N ASP A 192 10.36 -0.82 6.87
CA ASP A 192 10.89 -0.05 5.76
C ASP A 192 12.33 -0.45 5.46
N VAL A 193 13.22 -0.35 6.47
CA VAL A 193 14.67 -0.47 6.26
C VAL A 193 15.14 -1.90 5.99
N THR A 194 14.35 -2.91 6.37
CA THR A 194 14.61 -4.32 6.04
C THR A 194 14.08 -4.73 4.67
N GLY A 195 13.37 -3.84 3.96
CA GLY A 195 12.75 -4.14 2.65
C GLY A 195 11.38 -4.79 2.72
N LYS A 196 10.89 -5.18 3.91
CA LYS A 196 9.63 -5.91 4.06
C LYS A 196 8.41 -5.15 3.53
N ASP A 197 8.35 -3.83 3.73
CA ASP A 197 7.28 -2.99 3.18
C ASP A 197 7.26 -3.02 1.64
N ALA A 198 8.43 -2.91 1.00
CA ALA A 198 8.56 -2.97 -0.46
C ALA A 198 8.21 -4.37 -0.98
N ALA A 199 8.67 -5.42 -0.30
CA ALA A 199 8.37 -6.80 -0.64
C ALA A 199 6.86 -7.12 -0.59
N TYR A 200 6.12 -6.64 0.41
CA TYR A 200 4.67 -6.81 0.45
C TYR A 200 3.97 -6.11 -0.73
N LYS A 201 4.43 -4.94 -1.14
CA LYS A 201 3.91 -4.28 -2.33
C LYS A 201 4.23 -5.05 -3.60
N MET A 202 5.42 -5.65 -3.69
CA MET A 202 5.81 -6.50 -4.82
C MET A 202 4.92 -7.76 -4.91
N ILE A 203 4.57 -8.39 -3.80
CA ILE A 203 3.61 -9.51 -3.76
C ILE A 203 2.30 -9.12 -4.44
N LEU A 204 1.73 -7.96 -4.06
CA LEU A 204 0.47 -7.49 -4.64
C LEU A 204 0.61 -7.12 -6.11
N LEU A 205 1.70 -6.47 -6.50
CA LEU A 205 1.97 -6.15 -7.91
C LEU A 205 2.08 -7.42 -8.76
N CYS A 206 2.77 -8.45 -8.29
CA CYS A 206 2.91 -9.73 -9.01
C CYS A 206 1.57 -10.44 -9.18
N GLN A 207 0.68 -10.34 -8.20
CA GLN A 207 -0.66 -10.91 -8.30
C GLN A 207 -1.46 -10.29 -9.46
N PHE A 208 -1.42 -8.96 -9.61
CA PHE A 208 -2.13 -8.27 -10.69
C PHE A 208 -1.45 -8.42 -12.06
N ALA A 209 -0.13 -8.35 -12.09
CA ALA A 209 0.61 -8.36 -13.35
C ALA A 209 0.78 -9.75 -13.97
N PHE A 210 0.94 -10.76 -13.13
CA PHE A 210 1.28 -12.12 -13.57
C PHE A 210 0.24 -13.17 -13.16
N GLY A 211 -0.79 -12.79 -12.39
CA GLY A 211 -1.81 -13.71 -11.91
C GLY A 211 -1.32 -14.77 -10.93
N VAL A 212 -0.21 -14.51 -10.23
CA VAL A 212 0.44 -15.47 -9.33
C VAL A 212 0.29 -15.06 -7.87
N HIS A 213 0.11 -16.05 -6.99
CA HIS A 213 0.14 -15.87 -5.55
C HIS A 213 1.51 -16.27 -5.02
N ILE A 214 2.27 -15.31 -4.51
CA ILE A 214 3.60 -15.51 -3.93
C ILE A 214 3.60 -15.13 -2.45
N LYS A 215 4.50 -15.74 -1.69
CA LYS A 215 4.73 -15.44 -0.28
C LYS A 215 6.06 -14.74 -0.11
N LEU A 216 6.23 -14.06 1.00
CA LEU A 216 7.49 -13.39 1.35
C LEU A 216 8.70 -14.33 1.38
N SER A 217 8.46 -15.63 1.67
CA SER A 217 9.49 -16.67 1.68
C SER A 217 9.95 -17.15 0.29
N ASP A 218 9.24 -16.76 -0.77
CA ASP A 218 9.43 -17.33 -2.10
C ASP A 218 10.48 -16.57 -2.93
N PHE A 219 10.93 -15.41 -2.43
CA PHE A 219 11.93 -14.58 -3.11
C PHE A 219 12.88 -13.87 -2.14
N SER A 220 13.99 -13.36 -2.69
CA SER A 220 15.00 -12.64 -1.90
C SER A 220 14.55 -11.24 -1.54
N VAL A 221 14.70 -10.88 -0.27
CA VAL A 221 14.44 -9.54 0.23
C VAL A 221 15.67 -9.04 0.99
N GLN A 222 16.24 -7.93 0.55
CA GLN A 222 17.37 -7.29 1.19
C GLN A 222 17.06 -5.82 1.47
N GLY A 223 17.18 -5.43 2.74
CA GLY A 223 17.00 -4.04 3.15
C GLY A 223 18.24 -3.17 2.92
N ILE A 224 18.16 -1.94 3.39
CA ILE A 224 19.23 -0.94 3.27
C ILE A 224 20.07 -0.77 4.54
N ASN A 225 19.70 -1.43 5.62
CA ASN A 225 20.28 -1.25 6.96
C ASN A 225 21.75 -1.69 7.08
N HIS A 226 22.26 -2.45 6.12
CA HIS A 226 23.66 -2.87 6.04
C HIS A 226 24.53 -1.96 5.18
N LEU A 227 23.93 -1.03 4.42
CA LEU A 227 24.66 -0.13 3.53
C LEU A 227 25.39 0.97 4.34
N GLN A 228 26.62 1.23 3.91
CA GLN A 228 27.47 2.27 4.49
C GLN A 228 27.69 3.42 3.50
N GLY A 229 28.04 4.59 4.02
CA GLY A 229 28.36 5.73 3.17
C GLY A 229 29.50 5.46 2.17
N PHE A 230 30.40 4.53 2.50
CA PHE A 230 31.46 4.07 1.60
C PHE A 230 30.88 3.38 0.33
N ASP A 231 29.85 2.56 0.47
CA ASP A 231 29.24 1.84 -0.65
C ASP A 231 28.65 2.81 -1.67
N LEU A 232 27.92 3.85 -1.17
CA LEU A 232 27.35 4.88 -2.03
C LEU A 232 28.43 5.73 -2.73
N GLN A 233 29.51 6.03 -2.01
CA GLN A 233 30.65 6.77 -2.60
C GLN A 233 31.35 5.98 -3.71
N GLN A 234 31.53 4.66 -3.53
CA GLN A 234 32.12 3.81 -4.58
C GLN A 234 31.17 3.68 -5.78
N ALA A 235 29.88 3.45 -5.54
CA ALA A 235 28.87 3.45 -6.62
C ALA A 235 28.94 4.74 -7.44
N LYS A 236 28.96 5.89 -6.77
CA LYS A 236 29.04 7.20 -7.42
C LYS A 236 30.29 7.39 -8.27
N LYS A 237 31.46 6.96 -7.79
CA LYS A 237 32.71 7.00 -8.56
C LYS A 237 32.66 6.16 -9.83
N LEU A 238 31.87 5.09 -9.82
CA LEU A 238 31.66 4.19 -10.95
C LEU A 238 30.51 4.63 -11.88
N GLY A 239 29.85 5.77 -11.60
CA GLY A 239 28.75 6.30 -12.41
C GLY A 239 27.39 5.69 -12.09
N TYR A 240 27.21 5.15 -10.86
CA TYR A 240 25.98 4.52 -10.41
C TYR A 240 25.39 5.21 -9.17
N THR A 241 24.09 5.06 -9.00
CA THR A 241 23.32 5.41 -7.79
C THR A 241 22.72 4.15 -7.20
N ILE A 242 22.76 4.00 -5.87
CA ILE A 242 22.12 2.87 -5.17
C ILE A 242 20.68 3.24 -4.84
N LYS A 243 19.73 2.36 -5.22
CA LYS A 243 18.32 2.45 -4.87
C LYS A 243 17.82 1.08 -4.38
N LEU A 244 16.84 1.07 -3.47
CA LEU A 244 16.10 -0.15 -3.14
C LEU A 244 15.05 -0.36 -4.25
N ILE A 245 15.19 -1.42 -5.01
CA ILE A 245 14.34 -1.71 -6.18
C ILE A 245 13.66 -3.06 -5.99
N GLY A 246 12.32 -3.05 -6.10
CA GLY A 246 11.57 -4.27 -6.33
C GLY A 246 11.56 -4.58 -7.82
N ILE A 247 11.90 -5.81 -8.17
CA ILE A 247 11.92 -6.32 -9.56
C ILE A 247 11.11 -7.60 -9.60
N ALA A 248 10.21 -7.70 -10.58
CA ALA A 248 9.58 -8.96 -10.97
C ALA A 248 9.65 -9.08 -12.48
N LYS A 249 10.27 -10.16 -12.98
CA LYS A 249 10.54 -10.37 -14.39
C LYS A 249 10.23 -11.80 -14.82
N LYS A 250 9.44 -11.92 -15.88
CA LYS A 250 9.19 -13.21 -16.52
C LYS A 250 10.31 -13.54 -17.48
N ILE A 251 11.01 -14.66 -17.23
CA ILE A 251 12.09 -15.18 -18.09
C ILE A 251 11.67 -16.57 -18.52
N ALA A 252 11.31 -16.73 -19.79
CA ALA A 252 10.63 -17.93 -20.31
C ALA A 252 9.35 -18.21 -19.48
N ASP A 253 9.25 -19.38 -18.86
CA ASP A 253 8.11 -19.78 -18.02
C ASP A 253 8.34 -19.58 -16.52
N GLN A 254 9.45 -18.94 -16.14
CA GLN A 254 9.79 -18.67 -14.74
C GLN A 254 9.61 -17.20 -14.40
N LEU A 255 9.15 -16.93 -13.19
CA LEU A 255 9.07 -15.58 -12.64
C LEU A 255 10.24 -15.38 -11.66
N PHE A 256 11.15 -14.49 -12.01
CA PHE A 256 12.19 -14.00 -11.11
C PHE A 256 11.67 -12.82 -10.32
N ILE A 257 11.86 -12.83 -8.99
CA ILE A 257 11.44 -11.74 -8.11
C ILE A 257 12.55 -11.44 -7.11
N GLU A 258 12.83 -10.17 -6.92
CA GLU A 258 13.80 -9.69 -5.95
C GLU A 258 13.41 -8.29 -5.43
N ASP A 259 13.69 -8.01 -4.18
CA ASP A 259 13.64 -6.67 -3.60
C ASP A 259 14.96 -6.41 -2.88
N ALA A 260 15.82 -5.62 -3.52
CA ALA A 260 17.19 -5.44 -3.05
C ALA A 260 17.77 -4.06 -3.43
N PRO A 261 18.84 -3.61 -2.72
CA PRO A 261 19.66 -2.49 -3.17
C PRO A 261 20.32 -2.80 -4.52
N CYS A 262 20.02 -1.98 -5.52
CA CYS A 262 20.52 -2.13 -6.88
C CYS A 262 21.39 -0.93 -7.30
N LEU A 263 22.41 -1.20 -8.10
CA LEU A 263 23.21 -0.19 -8.79
C LEU A 263 22.48 0.25 -10.06
N LEU A 264 21.99 1.46 -10.11
CA LEU A 264 21.40 2.05 -11.30
C LEU A 264 22.38 3.00 -11.97
N SER A 265 22.55 2.89 -13.28
CA SER A 265 23.29 3.90 -14.05
C SER A 265 22.71 5.28 -13.79
N ASN A 266 23.54 6.30 -13.69
CA ASN A 266 23.07 7.68 -13.46
C ASN A 266 22.15 8.20 -14.58
N ASP A 267 22.19 7.58 -15.76
CA ASP A 267 21.29 7.89 -16.88
C ASP A 267 19.95 7.17 -16.80
N ALA A 268 19.78 6.22 -15.87
CA ALA A 268 18.52 5.50 -15.71
C ALA A 268 17.45 6.41 -15.10
N LEU A 269 16.20 6.31 -15.59
CA LEU A 269 15.07 7.13 -15.12
C LEU A 269 14.91 7.06 -13.59
N MET A 270 15.01 5.89 -13.00
CA MET A 270 14.83 5.68 -11.57
C MET A 270 15.98 6.20 -10.71
N SER A 271 17.19 6.39 -11.26
CA SER A 271 18.35 6.91 -10.50
C SER A 271 18.10 8.33 -9.99
N ASN A 272 17.36 9.13 -10.76
CA ASN A 272 17.08 10.53 -10.47
C ASN A 272 15.88 10.77 -9.54
N ILE A 273 15.19 9.72 -9.11
CA ILE A 273 14.05 9.84 -8.19
C ILE A 273 14.57 10.05 -6.77
N LYS A 274 14.39 11.27 -6.23
CA LYS A 274 14.97 11.70 -4.95
C LYS A 274 13.97 11.76 -3.80
N MET A 275 12.68 11.78 -4.10
CA MET A 275 11.58 11.83 -3.12
C MET A 275 10.45 10.87 -3.50
N LYS A 276 9.31 10.95 -2.82
CA LYS A 276 8.16 10.04 -3.00
C LYS A 276 7.71 9.91 -4.45
N LEU A 277 8.26 9.01 -5.24
CA LEU A 277 7.60 8.56 -6.47
C LEU A 277 7.98 7.10 -6.74
N CYS A 278 6.95 6.26 -6.82
CA CYS A 278 7.09 4.92 -7.35
C CYS A 278 6.79 4.99 -8.85
N PHE A 279 7.73 4.57 -9.67
CA PHE A 279 7.45 4.24 -11.06
C PHE A 279 7.46 2.71 -11.20
N ALA A 280 6.40 2.16 -11.78
CA ALA A 280 6.46 0.83 -12.37
C ALA A 280 6.79 1.04 -13.85
N ASN A 281 7.83 0.40 -14.32
CA ASN A 281 8.12 0.31 -15.75
C ASN A 281 7.50 -1.00 -16.24
N CYS A 282 6.39 -0.90 -16.98
CA CYS A 282 5.80 -2.03 -17.69
C CYS A 282 6.38 -2.06 -19.10
N LYS A 283 7.02 -3.16 -19.48
CA LYS A 283 7.47 -3.42 -20.86
C LYS A 283 6.59 -4.48 -21.48
#